data_22f8c53139b303bb339d71bf70b5d6a2
#
_entry.id   22f8c53139b303bb339d71bf70b5d6a2
#
_cell.length_a   1.000
_cell.length_b   1.000
_cell.length_c   1.000
_cell.angle_alpha   90.00
_cell.angle_beta   90.00
_cell.angle_gamma   90.00
#
_symmetry.space_group_name_H-M   'P 1'
#
loop_
_entity.id
_entity.type
_entity.pdbx_description
1 polymer ?
#
loop_
_entity_poly.entity_id
_entity_poly.type
_entity_poly.pdbx_seq_one_letter_code
_entity_poly.pdbx_strand_id
1 'polypeptide(L)'
;MQSILVVGAGREGKGFLGETFSTDGWQVYFLDKDPEVVNALKTGKYNVTVYQENGTFKREITGYEVYGYDEEYSCLPAVLEAEVIALCLYPEDIPEAAAYLGKGISERARRNGDKLTILCCTNKNHYIPTFKKAFENA
;
A
#
# COMPACT_ATOMS: atom_id res chain seq x y z
N MET A 1 8.85 11.32 -10.22
CA MET A 1 7.42 11.03 -10.06
C MET A 1 7.15 10.60 -8.61
N GLN A 2 6.11 11.18 -8.01
CA GLN A 2 5.73 10.78 -6.66
C GLN A 2 5.04 9.42 -6.69
N SER A 3 5.33 8.58 -5.71
CA SER A 3 4.75 7.25 -5.63
C SER A 3 4.35 6.87 -4.22
N ILE A 4 3.37 5.99 -4.14
CA ILE A 4 2.84 5.46 -2.89
C ILE A 4 2.73 3.94 -3.01
N LEU A 5 3.15 3.25 -1.96
CA LEU A 5 2.95 1.81 -1.83
C LEU A 5 1.81 1.59 -0.85
N VAL A 6 0.72 1.02 -1.33
CA VAL A 6 -0.45 0.70 -0.51
C VAL A 6 -0.37 -0.77 -0.13
N VAL A 7 -0.22 -1.05 1.14
CA VAL A 7 -0.15 -2.41 1.66
C VAL A 7 -1.53 -2.82 2.15
N GLY A 8 -2.08 -3.84 1.54
CA GLY A 8 -3.47 -4.24 1.75
C GLY A 8 -4.37 -3.62 0.70
N ALA A 9 -4.68 -4.39 -0.35
CA ALA A 9 -5.47 -3.92 -1.48
C ALA A 9 -6.96 -4.25 -1.30
N GLY A 10 -7.46 -4.09 -0.08
CA GLY A 10 -8.87 -4.24 0.23
C GLY A 10 -9.65 -2.97 -0.11
N ARG A 11 -10.83 -2.85 0.49
CA ARG A 11 -11.75 -1.75 0.20
C ARG A 11 -11.09 -0.36 0.40
N GLU A 12 -10.43 -0.15 1.55
CA GLU A 12 -9.84 1.16 1.82
C GLU A 12 -8.61 1.42 0.97
N GLY A 13 -7.74 0.44 0.81
CA GLY A 13 -6.52 0.60 0.02
C GLY A 13 -6.84 0.83 -1.44
N LYS A 14 -7.62 -0.06 -2.04
CA LYS A 14 -7.95 -0.01 -3.46
C LYS A 14 -8.99 1.09 -3.75
N GLY A 15 -10.03 1.16 -2.91
CA GLY A 15 -11.15 2.07 -3.16
C GLY A 15 -10.85 3.51 -2.82
N PHE A 16 -10.27 3.78 -1.65
CA PHE A 16 -10.04 5.16 -1.21
C PHE A 16 -8.66 5.67 -1.63
N LEU A 17 -7.61 4.99 -1.18
CA LEU A 17 -6.25 5.48 -1.43
C LEU A 17 -5.86 5.34 -2.90
N GLY A 18 -6.18 4.22 -3.52
CA GLY A 18 -5.84 4.01 -4.93
C GLY A 18 -6.50 5.04 -5.83
N GLU A 19 -7.78 5.31 -5.60
CA GLU A 19 -8.50 6.32 -6.39
C GLU A 19 -7.92 7.71 -6.14
N THR A 20 -7.73 8.09 -4.88
CA THR A 20 -7.25 9.42 -4.51
C THR A 20 -5.87 9.71 -5.11
N PHE A 21 -4.92 8.82 -4.91
CA PHE A 21 -3.55 9.07 -5.37
C PHE A 21 -3.40 8.90 -6.87
N SER A 22 -4.13 7.96 -7.48
CA SER A 22 -4.13 7.81 -8.93
C SER A 22 -4.68 9.06 -9.61
N THR A 23 -5.74 9.63 -9.07
CA THR A 23 -6.35 10.85 -9.60
C THR A 23 -5.39 12.04 -9.51
N ASP A 24 -4.57 12.10 -8.45
CA ASP A 24 -3.60 13.17 -8.26
C ASP A 24 -2.30 12.95 -9.05
N GLY A 25 -2.23 11.92 -9.87
CA GLY A 25 -1.06 11.69 -10.73
C GLY A 25 0.09 10.96 -10.07
N TRP A 26 -0.12 10.39 -8.89
CA TRP A 26 0.90 9.57 -8.21
C TRP A 26 0.97 8.20 -8.86
N GLN A 27 2.18 7.62 -8.89
CA GLN A 27 2.30 6.20 -9.22
C GLN A 27 1.85 5.38 -8.00
N VAL A 28 0.87 4.52 -8.20
CA VAL A 28 0.34 3.67 -7.13
C VAL A 28 0.86 2.25 -7.29
N TYR A 29 1.40 1.72 -6.19
CA TYR A 29 1.79 0.31 -6.09
C TYR A 29 0.94 -0.35 -5.02
N PHE A 30 0.48 -1.56 -5.27
CA PHE A 30 -0.26 -2.36 -4.29
C PHE A 30 0.58 -3.55 -3.86
N LEU A 31 0.51 -3.88 -2.58
CA LEU A 31 1.15 -5.06 -2.02
C LEU A 31 0.11 -5.79 -1.17
N ASP A 32 -0.16 -7.05 -1.48
CA ASP A 32 -1.14 -7.84 -0.73
C ASP A 32 -0.65 -9.27 -0.62
N LYS A 33 -0.91 -9.90 0.53
CA LYS A 33 -0.50 -11.28 0.76
C LYS A 33 -1.44 -12.30 0.11
N ASP A 34 -2.68 -11.90 -0.23
CA ASP A 34 -3.69 -12.78 -0.81
C ASP A 34 -3.48 -12.92 -2.32
N PRO A 35 -3.14 -14.14 -2.81
CA PRO A 35 -2.93 -14.33 -4.24
C PRO A 35 -4.16 -14.01 -5.10
N GLU A 36 -5.35 -14.20 -4.57
CA GLU A 36 -6.58 -13.91 -5.31
C GLU A 36 -6.71 -12.40 -5.56
N VAL A 37 -6.39 -11.59 -4.55
CA VAL A 37 -6.41 -10.14 -4.68
C VAL A 37 -5.36 -9.68 -5.68
N VAL A 38 -4.15 -10.21 -5.56
CA VAL A 38 -3.05 -9.89 -6.48
C VAL A 38 -3.43 -10.23 -7.91
N ASN A 39 -3.96 -11.43 -8.14
CA ASN A 39 -4.33 -11.87 -9.49
C ASN A 39 -5.45 -11.04 -10.08
N ALA A 40 -6.44 -10.65 -9.27
CA ALA A 40 -7.51 -9.78 -9.72
C ALA A 40 -6.99 -8.42 -10.16
N LEU A 41 -6.04 -7.85 -9.44
CA LEU A 41 -5.46 -6.55 -9.78
C LEU A 41 -4.49 -6.62 -10.97
N LYS A 42 -3.91 -7.78 -11.24
CA LYS A 42 -3.03 -7.96 -12.41
C LYS A 42 -3.74 -7.81 -13.73
N THR A 43 -5.07 -7.77 -13.75
CA THR A 43 -5.81 -7.43 -14.97
C THR A 43 -5.51 -6.01 -15.45
N GLY A 44 -4.96 -5.17 -14.57
CA GLY A 44 -4.50 -3.82 -14.91
C GLY A 44 -5.53 -2.72 -14.69
N LYS A 45 -6.73 -3.08 -14.24
CA LYS A 45 -7.76 -2.08 -13.98
C LYS A 45 -8.80 -2.59 -12.96
N TYR A 46 -9.43 -1.64 -12.29
CA TYR A 46 -10.60 -1.91 -11.45
C TYR A 46 -11.47 -0.66 -11.39
N ASN A 47 -12.70 -0.83 -10.94
CA ASN A 47 -13.66 0.28 -10.86
C ASN A 47 -13.93 0.64 -9.40
N VAL A 48 -14.04 1.93 -9.14
CA VAL A 48 -14.44 2.48 -7.85
C VAL A 48 -15.72 3.26 -8.03
N THR A 49 -16.69 3.03 -7.15
CA THR A 49 -17.91 3.81 -7.13
C THR A 49 -17.69 5.06 -6.27
N VAL A 50 -17.85 6.23 -6.90
CA VAL A 50 -17.68 7.51 -6.20
C VAL A 50 -19.05 8.09 -5.91
N TYR A 51 -19.31 8.42 -4.64
CA TYR A 51 -20.57 8.98 -4.17
C TYR A 51 -20.46 10.49 -4.06
N GLN A 52 -21.39 11.19 -4.71
CA GLN A 52 -21.46 12.65 -4.65
C GLN A 52 -22.90 13.08 -4.38
N GLU A 53 -23.10 14.36 -4.04
CA GLU A 53 -24.42 14.90 -3.78
C GLU A 53 -25.38 14.72 -4.96
N ASN A 54 -24.87 14.79 -6.17
CA ASN A 54 -25.65 14.68 -7.40
C ASN A 54 -25.82 13.25 -7.91
N GLY A 55 -25.38 12.26 -7.14
CA GLY A 55 -25.48 10.86 -7.52
C GLY A 55 -24.16 10.12 -7.40
N THR A 56 -24.08 8.98 -8.07
CA THR A 56 -22.88 8.15 -8.05
C THR A 56 -22.33 8.00 -9.45
N PHE A 57 -21.02 7.82 -9.56
CA PHE A 57 -20.39 7.44 -10.82
C PHE A 57 -19.29 6.43 -10.55
N LYS A 58 -18.90 5.70 -11.60
CA LYS A 58 -17.80 4.74 -11.51
C LYS A 58 -16.55 5.35 -12.14
N ARG A 59 -15.43 5.19 -11.43
CA ARG A 59 -14.13 5.62 -11.95
C ARG A 59 -13.29 4.40 -12.19
N GLU A 60 -12.73 4.29 -13.39
CA GLU A 60 -11.81 3.21 -13.72
C GLU A 60 -10.39 3.61 -13.28
N ILE A 61 -9.74 2.75 -12.53
CA ILE A 61 -8.37 2.97 -12.05
C ILE A 61 -7.43 2.07 -12.84
N THR A 62 -6.42 2.67 -13.44
CA THR A 62 -5.40 1.98 -14.24
C THR A 62 -4.03 2.54 -13.90
N GLY A 63 -2.98 1.99 -14.52
CA GLY A 63 -1.62 2.52 -14.37
C GLY A 63 -0.93 2.16 -13.06
N TYR A 64 -1.57 1.37 -12.21
CA TYR A 64 -0.95 0.88 -10.99
C TYR A 64 -0.17 -0.41 -11.26
N GLU A 65 0.71 -0.77 -10.33
CA GLU A 65 1.37 -2.07 -10.31
C GLU A 65 1.02 -2.80 -9.03
N VAL A 66 1.00 -4.13 -9.04
CA VAL A 66 0.62 -4.94 -7.91
C VAL A 66 1.64 -6.04 -7.64
N TYR A 67 1.91 -6.30 -6.36
CA TYR A 67 2.87 -7.30 -5.91
C TYR A 67 2.27 -8.16 -4.80
N GLY A 68 2.68 -9.42 -4.76
CA GLY A 68 2.41 -10.31 -3.63
C GLY A 68 3.59 -10.35 -2.68
N TYR A 69 3.45 -11.12 -1.59
CA TYR A 69 4.55 -11.35 -0.64
C TYR A 69 5.40 -12.51 -1.16
N ASP A 70 6.10 -12.31 -2.25
CA ASP A 70 6.91 -13.37 -2.86
C ASP A 70 8.32 -13.43 -2.28
N GLU A 71 8.99 -14.56 -2.46
CA GLU A 71 10.34 -14.77 -1.97
C GLU A 71 11.37 -13.94 -2.75
N GLU A 72 11.10 -13.66 -4.01
CA GLU A 72 11.95 -12.86 -4.88
C GLU A 72 11.95 -11.39 -4.48
N TYR A 73 11.02 -10.99 -3.62
CA TYR A 73 10.87 -9.62 -3.20
C TYR A 73 10.66 -8.66 -4.38
N SER A 74 9.71 -9.01 -5.23
CA SER A 74 9.41 -8.26 -6.47
C SER A 74 9.05 -6.80 -6.18
N CYS A 75 8.54 -6.51 -5.00
CA CYS A 75 8.13 -5.15 -4.63
C CYS A 75 9.29 -4.25 -4.23
N LEU A 76 10.54 -4.74 -4.24
CA LEU A 76 11.68 -3.94 -3.81
C LEU A 76 11.75 -2.57 -4.49
N PRO A 77 11.63 -2.48 -5.83
CA PRO A 77 11.67 -1.17 -6.48
C PRO A 77 10.62 -0.20 -5.93
N ALA A 78 9.42 -0.70 -5.64
CA ALA A 78 8.36 0.12 -5.08
C ALA A 78 8.71 0.62 -3.67
N VAL A 79 9.28 -0.25 -2.84
CA VAL A 79 9.70 0.13 -1.48
C VAL A 79 10.82 1.17 -1.53
N LEU A 80 11.76 1.02 -2.47
CA LEU A 80 12.86 1.95 -2.62
C LEU A 80 12.41 3.32 -3.13
N GLU A 81 11.39 3.36 -3.97
CA GLU A 81 10.93 4.57 -4.63
C GLU A 81 9.83 5.30 -3.87
N ALA A 82 8.96 4.59 -3.16
CA ALA A 82 7.77 5.16 -2.56
C ALA A 82 8.10 6.27 -1.55
N GLU A 83 7.42 7.39 -1.66
CA GLU A 83 7.51 8.46 -0.67
C GLU A 83 6.63 8.16 0.54
N VAL A 84 5.56 7.39 0.33
CA VAL A 84 4.61 7.00 1.37
C VAL A 84 4.35 5.50 1.28
N ILE A 85 4.35 4.83 2.42
CA ILE A 85 3.84 3.47 2.54
C ILE A 85 2.60 3.55 3.41
N ALA A 86 1.45 3.21 2.85
CA ALA A 86 0.18 3.26 3.57
C ALA A 86 -0.25 1.84 3.94
N LEU A 87 -0.46 1.60 5.22
CA LEU A 87 -0.86 0.29 5.72
C LEU A 87 -2.37 0.26 5.94
N CYS A 88 -3.07 -0.46 5.06
CA CYS A 88 -4.52 -0.61 5.09
C CYS A 88 -4.85 -2.04 5.50
N LEU A 89 -4.43 -2.40 6.70
CA LEU A 89 -4.47 -3.78 7.20
C LEU A 89 -5.24 -3.86 8.51
N TYR A 90 -5.76 -5.05 8.79
CA TYR A 90 -6.23 -5.32 10.14
C TYR A 90 -5.03 -5.35 11.09
N PRO A 91 -5.22 -4.95 12.36
CA PRO A 91 -4.11 -4.91 13.32
C PRO A 91 -3.33 -6.21 13.44
N GLU A 92 -3.98 -7.35 13.34
CA GLU A 92 -3.34 -8.66 13.43
C GLU A 92 -2.41 -8.95 12.25
N ASP A 93 -2.56 -8.25 11.13
CA ASP A 93 -1.73 -8.44 9.94
C ASP A 93 -0.52 -7.50 9.91
N ILE A 94 -0.46 -6.52 10.79
CA ILE A 94 0.62 -5.52 10.81
C ILE A 94 1.99 -6.14 11.10
N PRO A 95 2.15 -7.04 12.09
CA PRO A 95 3.47 -7.62 12.34
C PRO A 95 4.04 -8.37 11.14
N GLU A 96 3.24 -9.12 10.41
CA GLU A 96 3.68 -9.82 9.21
C GLU A 96 4.11 -8.84 8.13
N ALA A 97 3.32 -7.81 7.90
CA ALA A 97 3.63 -6.79 6.90
C ALA A 97 4.91 -6.03 7.27
N ALA A 98 5.07 -5.67 8.54
CA ALA A 98 6.25 -4.98 9.01
C ALA A 98 7.51 -5.83 8.83
N ALA A 99 7.42 -7.11 9.13
CA ALA A 99 8.53 -8.04 8.94
C ALA A 99 8.91 -8.16 7.47
N TYR A 100 7.91 -8.26 6.59
CA TYR A 100 8.16 -8.37 5.15
C TYR A 100 8.76 -7.06 4.61
N LEU A 101 8.19 -5.92 4.97
CA LEU A 101 8.65 -4.61 4.49
C LEU A 101 10.00 -4.21 5.06
N GLY A 102 10.33 -4.69 6.26
CA GLY A 102 11.58 -4.34 6.95
C GLY A 102 12.81 -4.61 6.11
N LYS A 103 12.80 -5.68 5.33
CA LYS A 103 13.90 -6.03 4.43
C LYS A 103 14.12 -4.92 3.39
N GLY A 104 13.06 -4.46 2.75
CA GLY A 104 13.15 -3.40 1.75
C GLY A 104 13.46 -2.04 2.36
N ILE A 105 12.90 -1.76 3.53
CA ILE A 105 13.15 -0.50 4.24
C ILE A 105 14.61 -0.42 4.67
N SER A 106 15.17 -1.52 5.15
CA SER A 106 16.59 -1.58 5.51
C SER A 106 17.48 -1.34 4.30
N GLU A 107 17.15 -1.93 3.17
CA GLU A 107 17.88 -1.73 1.92
C GLU A 107 17.81 -0.28 1.47
N ARG A 108 16.64 0.35 1.58
CA ARG A 108 16.45 1.76 1.25
C ARG A 108 17.32 2.66 2.12
N ALA A 109 17.34 2.42 3.42
CA ALA A 109 18.15 3.19 4.36
C ALA A 109 19.63 3.07 4.04
N ARG A 110 20.07 1.88 3.66
CA ARG A 110 21.45 1.63 3.29
C ARG A 110 21.87 2.35 2.02
N ARG A 111 20.94 2.45 1.05
CA ARG A 111 21.25 3.09 -0.24
C ARG A 111 21.18 4.60 -0.19
N ASN A 112 20.08 5.16 0.31
CA ASN A 112 19.78 6.59 0.18
C ASN A 112 19.59 7.31 1.50
N GLY A 113 19.01 6.64 2.49
CA GLY A 113 18.62 7.30 3.73
C GLY A 113 17.52 8.35 3.56
N ASP A 114 16.78 8.33 2.45
CA ASP A 114 15.70 9.26 2.19
C ASP A 114 14.55 9.09 3.17
N LYS A 115 13.86 10.17 3.44
CA LYS A 115 12.69 10.13 4.31
C LYS A 115 11.60 9.27 3.69
N LEU A 116 10.98 8.46 4.55
CA LEU A 116 9.85 7.63 4.19
C LEU A 116 8.74 7.88 5.20
N THR A 117 7.56 8.22 4.72
CA THR A 117 6.40 8.39 5.57
C THR A 117 5.60 7.09 5.59
N ILE A 118 5.34 6.57 6.78
CA ILE A 118 4.48 5.40 6.94
C ILE A 118 3.16 5.86 7.52
N LEU A 119 2.09 5.61 6.77
CA LEU A 119 0.75 6.02 7.13
C LEU A 119 -0.03 4.81 7.62
N CYS A 120 -0.62 4.92 8.80
CA CYS A 120 -1.49 3.88 9.33
C CYS A 120 -2.94 4.24 9.05
N CYS A 121 -3.61 3.43 8.24
CA CYS A 121 -4.98 3.69 7.81
C CYS A 121 -6.02 2.91 8.62
N THR A 122 -5.67 2.52 9.84
CA THR A 122 -6.62 1.88 10.74
C THR A 122 -7.33 2.94 11.57
N ASN A 123 -8.62 2.74 11.80
CA ASN A 123 -9.44 3.69 12.56
C ASN A 123 -9.30 3.53 14.07
N LYS A 124 -8.39 2.67 14.54
CA LYS A 124 -8.25 2.38 15.96
C LYS A 124 -6.91 2.86 16.50
N ASN A 125 -6.92 4.04 17.08
CA ASN A 125 -5.71 4.70 17.57
C ASN A 125 -4.93 3.87 18.59
N HIS A 126 -5.57 2.99 19.32
CA HIS A 126 -4.90 2.17 20.33
C HIS A 126 -3.97 1.10 19.72
N TYR A 127 -4.02 0.90 18.42
CA TYR A 127 -3.11 -0.01 17.72
C TYR A 127 -1.79 0.64 17.31
N ILE A 128 -1.66 1.97 17.44
CA ILE A 128 -0.44 2.68 17.06
C ILE A 128 0.81 2.15 17.79
N PRO A 129 0.78 1.88 19.11
CA PRO A 129 1.94 1.29 19.78
C PRO A 129 2.34 -0.07 19.24
N THR A 130 1.36 -0.92 18.90
CA THR A 130 1.62 -2.23 18.30
C THR A 130 2.29 -2.07 16.94
N PHE A 131 1.83 -1.14 16.15
CA PHE A 131 2.37 -0.79 14.85
C PHE A 131 3.84 -0.37 14.96
N LYS A 132 4.13 0.58 15.85
CA LYS A 132 5.51 1.05 16.08
C LYS A 132 6.42 -0.10 16.50
N LYS A 133 5.98 -0.91 17.44
CA LYS A 133 6.76 -2.04 17.94
C LYS A 133 7.05 -3.04 16.82
N ALA A 134 6.08 -3.32 15.96
CA ALA A 134 6.27 -4.24 14.85
C ALA A 134 7.39 -3.75 13.91
N PHE A 135 7.43 -2.46 13.61
CA PHE A 135 8.47 -1.89 12.75
C PHE A 135 9.83 -1.79 13.44
N GLU A 136 9.85 -1.53 14.73
CA GLU A 136 11.09 -1.52 15.51
C GLU A 136 11.73 -2.90 15.56
N ASN A 137 10.92 -3.95 15.58
CA ASN A 137 11.39 -5.33 15.64
C ASN A 137 11.72 -5.91 14.26
N ALA A 138 11.34 -5.24 13.20
CA ALA A 138 11.62 -5.68 11.85
C ALA A 138 12.96 -5.11 11.36
#